data_05f284c21bb191a7d42fa44237dfe2ee
#
_entry.id   05f284c21bb191a7d42fa44237dfe2ee
#
_cell.length_a   1.000
_cell.length_b   1.000
_cell.length_c   1.000
_cell.angle_alpha   90.00
_cell.angle_beta   90.00
_cell.angle_gamma   90.00
#
_symmetry.space_group_name_H-M   'P 1'
#
loop_
_entity.id
_entity.type
_entity.pdbx_description
1 polymer ?
#
loop_
_entity_poly.entity_id
_entity_poly.type
_entity_poly.pdbx_seq_one_letter_code
_entity_poly.pdbx_strand_id
1 'polypeptide(L)'
;MARVLLVDDSTIDRRVAEEILQEADHEVLLASDGRQALDLVREQAPDVIVTDLQMPNLDGLGLVTSLQIESPSIPVILMTAHGSEDMANQALRSGATSYVPKSELSRLLQSSVETILSAVHREQTYAQLIGYAERAAFHFSLDNDPELIEPLVDLIQQMIRNVCEIDETEQLRTAVAWEAALTNAVYRGNLEISGTARMQIERREFALKSNRAAFALKYQTTGQVSIPLSLARTKRRFWEAAEESC
;
A
#
# COMPACT_ATOMS: atom_id res chain seq x y z
N MET A 1 15.21 -18.89 1.16
CA MET A 1 16.48 -18.15 1.15
C MET A 1 16.18 -16.72 0.74
N ALA A 2 16.43 -15.76 1.60
CA ALA A 2 16.23 -14.33 1.37
C ALA A 2 17.51 -13.59 1.78
N ARG A 3 17.70 -12.39 1.25
CA ARG A 3 18.83 -11.51 1.60
C ARG A 3 18.41 -10.58 2.73
N VAL A 4 19.02 -10.74 3.89
CA VAL A 4 18.76 -9.97 5.11
C VAL A 4 19.90 -8.99 5.35
N LEU A 5 19.62 -7.69 5.43
CA LEU A 5 20.60 -6.71 5.86
C LEU A 5 20.52 -6.54 7.38
N LEU A 6 21.56 -6.94 8.08
CA LEU A 6 21.69 -6.84 9.53
C LEU A 6 22.57 -5.64 9.89
N VAL A 7 22.01 -4.71 10.66
CA VAL A 7 22.65 -3.44 11.03
C VAL A 7 22.72 -3.32 12.55
N ASP A 8 23.92 -3.33 13.10
CA ASP A 8 24.17 -3.19 14.54
C ASP A 8 25.62 -2.73 14.75
N ASP A 9 25.89 -1.77 15.62
CA ASP A 9 27.23 -1.29 15.90
C ASP A 9 27.99 -2.22 16.88
N SER A 10 27.24 -3.01 17.68
CA SER A 10 27.79 -4.04 18.53
C SER A 10 28.22 -5.27 17.73
N THR A 11 29.53 -5.54 17.65
CA THR A 11 30.02 -6.73 16.97
C THR A 11 29.50 -8.04 17.59
N ILE A 12 29.22 -8.04 18.89
CA ILE A 12 28.72 -9.22 19.61
C ILE A 12 27.24 -9.46 19.21
N ASP A 13 26.39 -8.44 19.33
CA ASP A 13 24.96 -8.55 19.02
C ASP A 13 24.74 -8.88 17.54
N ARG A 14 25.53 -8.23 16.67
CA ARG A 14 25.52 -8.50 15.23
C ARG A 14 25.86 -9.95 14.93
N ARG A 15 26.88 -10.52 15.60
CA ARG A 15 27.26 -11.91 15.38
C ARG A 15 26.20 -12.90 15.86
N VAL A 16 25.58 -12.66 17.01
CA VAL A 16 24.45 -13.49 17.50
C VAL A 16 23.28 -13.47 16.53
N ALA A 17 22.87 -12.31 16.06
CA ALA A 17 21.80 -12.19 15.11
C ALA A 17 22.15 -12.79 13.73
N GLU A 18 23.40 -12.63 13.28
CA GLU A 18 23.92 -13.25 12.06
C GLU A 18 23.82 -14.78 12.10
N GLU A 19 24.30 -15.41 13.19
CA GLU A 19 24.23 -16.86 13.36
C GLU A 19 22.78 -17.38 13.29
N ILE A 20 21.83 -16.72 13.97
CA ILE A 20 20.41 -17.08 13.92
C ILE A 20 19.84 -17.02 12.49
N LEU A 21 20.19 -15.97 11.73
CA LEU A 21 19.69 -15.76 10.37
C LEU A 21 20.33 -16.72 9.36
N GLN A 22 21.62 -17.05 9.55
CA GLN A 22 22.33 -18.04 8.72
C GLN A 22 21.83 -19.47 8.98
N GLU A 23 21.51 -19.84 10.23
CA GLU A 23 20.89 -21.12 10.58
C GLU A 23 19.51 -21.29 9.94
N ALA A 24 18.82 -20.17 9.62
CA ALA A 24 17.55 -20.13 8.90
C ALA A 24 17.71 -20.09 7.36
N ASP A 25 18.90 -20.41 6.82
CA ASP A 25 19.21 -20.39 5.38
C ASP A 25 19.01 -19.02 4.70
N HIS A 26 19.28 -17.91 5.40
CA HIS A 26 19.29 -16.57 4.81
C HIS A 26 20.73 -16.14 4.41
N GLU A 27 20.83 -15.34 3.35
CA GLU A 27 22.04 -14.59 3.02
C GLU A 27 22.08 -13.32 3.88
N VAL A 28 23.15 -13.13 4.67
CA VAL A 28 23.24 -12.00 5.60
C VAL A 28 24.26 -10.98 5.11
N LEU A 29 23.80 -9.75 4.87
CA LEU A 29 24.64 -8.59 4.65
C LEU A 29 24.84 -7.85 5.98
N LEU A 30 26.03 -7.35 6.25
CA LEU A 30 26.37 -6.72 7.53
C LEU A 30 26.68 -5.24 7.35
N ALA A 31 26.10 -4.41 8.21
CA ALA A 31 26.43 -3.00 8.36
C ALA A 31 26.65 -2.65 9.83
N SER A 32 27.50 -1.68 10.11
CA SER A 32 27.82 -1.21 11.46
C SER A 32 27.08 0.07 11.86
N ASP A 33 26.39 0.72 10.92
CA ASP A 33 25.56 1.90 11.15
C ASP A 33 24.56 2.11 10.01
N GLY A 34 23.63 3.04 10.22
CA GLY A 34 22.57 3.31 9.24
C GLY A 34 23.07 3.89 7.91
N ARG A 35 24.22 4.57 7.88
CA ARG A 35 24.76 5.12 6.61
C ARG A 35 25.29 3.99 5.73
N GLN A 36 26.08 3.10 6.31
CA GLN A 36 26.56 1.90 5.60
C GLN A 36 25.36 1.04 5.15
N ALA A 37 24.30 0.97 5.96
CA ALA A 37 23.09 0.26 5.60
C ALA A 37 22.42 0.86 4.34
N LEU A 38 22.28 2.18 4.24
CA LEU A 38 21.71 2.84 3.06
C LEU A 38 22.51 2.58 1.79
N ASP A 39 23.85 2.57 1.89
CA ASP A 39 24.72 2.26 0.75
C ASP A 39 24.52 0.81 0.28
N LEU A 40 24.45 -0.15 1.21
CA LEU A 40 24.19 -1.56 0.90
C LEU A 40 22.77 -1.77 0.32
N VAL A 41 21.76 -1.03 0.79
CA VAL A 41 20.40 -1.08 0.21
C VAL A 41 20.43 -0.70 -1.28
N ARG A 42 21.14 0.36 -1.65
CA ARG A 42 21.25 0.80 -3.05
C ARG A 42 22.02 -0.17 -3.93
N GLU A 43 23.05 -0.83 -3.38
CA GLU A 43 23.93 -1.73 -4.13
C GLU A 43 23.36 -3.15 -4.27
N GLN A 44 22.73 -3.66 -3.23
CA GLN A 44 22.42 -5.08 -3.11
C GLN A 44 20.92 -5.41 -2.91
N ALA A 45 20.06 -4.40 -2.76
CA ALA A 45 18.61 -4.53 -2.67
C ALA A 45 18.16 -5.71 -1.75
N PRO A 46 18.35 -5.62 -0.40
CA PRO A 46 17.94 -6.67 0.52
C PRO A 46 16.42 -6.84 0.55
N ASP A 47 15.97 -8.06 0.88
CA ASP A 47 14.54 -8.40 1.01
C ASP A 47 13.92 -7.89 2.32
N VAL A 48 14.75 -7.76 3.37
CA VAL A 48 14.38 -7.26 4.70
C VAL A 48 15.57 -6.67 5.40
N ILE A 49 15.36 -5.67 6.24
CA ILE A 49 16.40 -5.05 7.08
C ILE A 49 16.08 -5.36 8.54
N VAL A 50 17.08 -5.83 9.27
CA VAL A 50 17.08 -5.99 10.73
C VAL A 50 18.09 -5.00 11.30
N THR A 51 17.64 -4.03 12.07
CA THR A 51 18.53 -2.95 12.54
C THR A 51 18.42 -2.72 14.04
N ASP A 52 19.54 -2.46 14.69
CA ASP A 52 19.50 -1.89 16.03
C ASP A 52 18.85 -0.50 15.99
N LEU A 53 18.19 -0.17 17.08
CA LEU A 53 17.54 1.14 17.26
C LEU A 53 18.56 2.24 17.55
N GLN A 54 19.61 1.95 18.35
CA GLN A 54 20.59 2.91 18.82
C GLN A 54 21.98 2.63 18.23
N MET A 55 22.37 3.44 17.26
CA MET A 55 23.66 3.32 16.58
C MET A 55 24.31 4.70 16.37
N PRO A 56 25.64 4.79 16.24
CA PRO A 56 26.31 6.02 15.87
C PRO A 56 25.98 6.46 14.43
N ASN A 57 26.27 7.71 14.10
CA ASN A 57 26.12 8.34 12.80
C ASN A 57 24.65 8.46 12.34
N LEU A 58 24.00 7.38 12.00
CA LEU A 58 22.57 7.29 11.67
C LEU A 58 21.98 6.13 12.46
N ASP A 59 21.10 6.46 13.39
CA ASP A 59 20.40 5.49 14.24
C ASP A 59 19.27 4.75 13.49
N GLY A 60 18.67 3.75 14.14
CA GLY A 60 17.63 2.93 13.53
C GLY A 60 16.38 3.72 13.14
N LEU A 61 16.00 4.75 13.89
CA LEU A 61 14.86 5.61 13.58
C LEU A 61 15.14 6.49 12.34
N GLY A 62 16.33 7.07 12.28
CA GLY A 62 16.80 7.83 11.12
C GLY A 62 16.90 6.96 9.86
N LEU A 63 17.36 5.71 10.03
CA LEU A 63 17.40 4.73 8.94
C LEU A 63 15.99 4.41 8.41
N VAL A 64 15.04 4.09 9.30
CA VAL A 64 13.63 3.86 8.92
C VAL A 64 13.07 5.04 8.15
N THR A 65 13.26 6.27 8.66
CA THR A 65 12.75 7.49 8.01
C THR A 65 13.34 7.70 6.62
N SER A 66 14.63 7.43 6.46
CA SER A 66 15.31 7.53 5.15
C SER A 66 14.81 6.49 4.17
N LEU A 67 14.60 5.26 4.63
CA LEU A 67 14.11 4.15 3.82
C LEU A 67 12.66 4.35 3.36
N GLN A 68 11.80 4.99 4.16
CA GLN A 68 10.44 5.33 3.74
C GLN A 68 10.41 6.25 2.51
N ILE A 69 11.46 7.05 2.30
CA ILE A 69 11.59 7.94 1.14
C ILE A 69 12.28 7.23 -0.04
N GLU A 70 13.39 6.51 0.24
CA GLU A 70 14.24 5.97 -0.82
C GLU A 70 13.79 4.57 -1.29
N SER A 71 13.28 3.74 -0.38
CA SER A 71 12.95 2.33 -0.64
C SER A 71 11.81 1.84 0.26
N PRO A 72 10.59 2.42 0.16
CA PRO A 72 9.47 2.15 1.08
C PRO A 72 8.95 0.71 1.04
N SER A 73 9.32 -0.06 0.03
CA SER A 73 8.91 -1.46 -0.12
C SER A 73 9.75 -2.46 0.70
N ILE A 74 10.90 -2.03 1.23
CA ILE A 74 11.76 -2.91 2.01
C ILE A 74 11.32 -2.87 3.48
N PRO A 75 10.84 -3.98 4.06
CA PRO A 75 10.42 -4.02 5.45
C PRO A 75 11.60 -3.88 6.40
N VAL A 76 11.37 -3.18 7.52
CA VAL A 76 12.39 -2.96 8.55
C VAL A 76 11.92 -3.53 9.89
N ILE A 77 12.74 -4.39 10.48
CA ILE A 77 12.60 -4.95 11.82
C ILE A 77 13.60 -4.28 12.74
N LEU A 78 13.14 -3.72 13.84
CA LEU A 78 14.04 -3.11 14.84
C LEU A 78 14.45 -4.12 15.90
N MET A 79 15.71 -4.13 16.27
CA MET A 79 16.19 -4.76 17.48
C MET A 79 16.23 -3.70 18.59
N THR A 80 15.64 -4.00 19.75
CA THR A 80 15.50 -3.03 20.83
C THR A 80 16.13 -3.53 22.12
N ALA A 81 16.89 -2.66 22.79
CA ALA A 81 17.37 -2.94 24.15
C ALA A 81 16.20 -2.84 25.16
N HIS A 82 16.39 -3.38 26.36
CA HIS A 82 15.42 -3.28 27.45
C HIS A 82 15.16 -1.82 27.81
N GLY A 83 13.86 -1.43 27.92
CA GLY A 83 13.46 -0.05 28.28
C GLY A 83 13.41 0.93 27.11
N SER A 84 13.50 0.46 25.86
CA SER A 84 13.37 1.31 24.65
C SER A 84 12.03 1.14 23.92
N GLU A 85 10.98 0.67 24.62
CA GLU A 85 9.66 0.42 24.02
C GLU A 85 9.02 1.70 23.44
N ASP A 86 9.21 2.85 24.09
CA ASP A 86 8.66 4.12 23.57
C ASP A 86 9.31 4.51 22.23
N MET A 87 10.63 4.33 22.12
CA MET A 87 11.35 4.58 20.88
C MET A 87 10.97 3.59 19.78
N ALA A 88 10.76 2.31 20.13
CA ALA A 88 10.27 1.30 19.21
C ALA A 88 8.87 1.66 18.68
N ASN A 89 7.97 2.12 19.55
CA ASN A 89 6.64 2.61 19.16
C ASN A 89 6.73 3.84 18.25
N GLN A 90 7.65 4.74 18.50
CA GLN A 90 7.90 5.89 17.61
C GLN A 90 8.37 5.42 16.24
N ALA A 91 9.30 4.47 16.18
CA ALA A 91 9.81 3.95 14.91
C ALA A 91 8.76 3.18 14.12
N LEU A 92 7.85 2.44 14.77
CA LEU A 92 6.69 1.83 14.12
C LEU A 92 5.78 2.89 13.47
N ARG A 93 5.51 4.01 14.17
CA ARG A 93 4.75 5.14 13.59
C ARG A 93 5.50 5.81 12.43
N SER A 94 6.82 5.72 12.41
CA SER A 94 7.65 6.26 11.33
C SER A 94 7.85 5.29 10.16
N GLY A 95 7.20 4.10 10.20
CA GLY A 95 7.19 3.15 9.09
C GLY A 95 8.02 1.87 9.30
N ALA A 96 8.55 1.63 10.49
CA ALA A 96 9.11 0.29 10.78
C ALA A 96 8.01 -0.77 10.77
N THR A 97 8.32 -1.95 10.25
CA THR A 97 7.33 -3.03 10.08
C THR A 97 7.09 -3.78 11.40
N SER A 98 8.13 -3.97 12.22
CA SER A 98 8.07 -4.70 13.47
C SER A 98 9.26 -4.38 14.36
N TYR A 99 9.26 -4.92 15.59
CA TYR A 99 10.45 -4.91 16.45
C TYR A 99 10.61 -6.23 17.19
N VAL A 100 11.86 -6.52 17.59
CA VAL A 100 12.24 -7.70 18.39
C VAL A 100 13.15 -7.24 19.54
N PRO A 101 12.81 -7.51 20.80
CA PRO A 101 13.70 -7.23 21.93
C PRO A 101 15.01 -8.03 21.81
N LYS A 102 16.16 -7.39 22.03
CA LYS A 102 17.47 -8.06 21.98
C LYS A 102 17.58 -9.23 22.96
N SER A 103 16.87 -9.18 24.08
CA SER A 103 16.77 -10.29 25.05
C SER A 103 16.06 -11.53 24.51
N GLU A 104 15.32 -11.40 23.41
CA GLU A 104 14.51 -12.46 22.82
C GLU A 104 14.93 -12.82 21.38
N LEU A 105 16.09 -12.36 20.92
CA LEU A 105 16.54 -12.59 19.53
C LEU A 105 16.53 -14.07 19.16
N SER A 106 17.09 -14.95 19.98
CA SER A 106 17.13 -16.39 19.71
C SER A 106 15.77 -17.05 19.58
N ARG A 107 14.72 -16.44 20.15
CA ARG A 107 13.36 -16.96 20.11
C ARG A 107 12.50 -16.34 19.01
N LEU A 108 12.67 -15.07 18.73
CA LEU A 108 11.72 -14.29 17.93
C LEU A 108 12.28 -13.83 16.58
N LEU A 109 13.60 -13.67 16.43
CA LEU A 109 14.17 -13.03 15.25
C LEU A 109 13.84 -13.81 13.97
N GLN A 110 14.13 -15.11 13.95
CA GLN A 110 13.84 -15.97 12.80
C GLN A 110 12.35 -15.91 12.42
N SER A 111 11.47 -16.19 13.39
CA SER A 111 10.01 -16.21 13.13
C SER A 111 9.46 -14.86 12.67
N SER A 112 10.00 -13.75 13.17
CA SER A 112 9.62 -12.40 12.75
C SER A 112 10.03 -12.12 11.30
N VAL A 113 11.26 -12.47 10.93
CA VAL A 113 11.77 -12.34 9.56
C VAL A 113 10.93 -13.18 8.60
N GLU A 114 10.72 -14.47 8.89
CA GLU A 114 9.91 -15.36 8.05
C GLU A 114 8.46 -14.88 7.88
N THR A 115 7.84 -14.38 8.96
CA THR A 115 6.47 -13.84 8.91
C THR A 115 6.38 -12.63 7.98
N ILE A 116 7.32 -11.70 8.10
CA ILE A 116 7.36 -10.48 7.30
C ILE A 116 7.66 -10.81 5.84
N LEU A 117 8.65 -11.65 5.56
CA LEU A 117 8.97 -12.08 4.20
C LEU A 117 7.79 -12.79 3.53
N SER A 118 7.07 -13.62 4.28
CA SER A 118 5.88 -14.31 3.78
C SER A 118 4.73 -13.33 3.47
N ALA A 119 4.59 -12.27 4.25
CA ALA A 119 3.59 -11.21 3.99
C ALA A 119 3.94 -10.43 2.73
N VAL A 120 5.19 -9.98 2.59
CA VAL A 120 5.68 -9.26 1.39
C VAL A 120 5.56 -10.13 0.14
N HIS A 121 5.96 -11.40 0.21
CA HIS A 121 5.83 -12.32 -0.92
C HIS A 121 4.37 -12.52 -1.35
N ARG A 122 3.45 -12.64 -0.41
CA ARG A 122 2.00 -12.70 -0.72
C ARG A 122 1.52 -11.45 -1.42
N GLU A 123 1.89 -10.27 -0.92
CA GLU A 123 1.50 -9.00 -1.52
C GLU A 123 2.04 -8.85 -2.95
N GLN A 124 3.31 -9.17 -3.18
CA GLN A 124 3.91 -9.20 -4.51
C GLN A 124 3.22 -10.22 -5.45
N THR A 125 2.88 -11.40 -4.94
CA THR A 125 2.16 -12.42 -5.69
C THR A 125 0.76 -11.95 -6.07
N TYR A 126 0.03 -11.30 -5.15
CA TYR A 126 -1.27 -10.70 -5.47
C TYR A 126 -1.15 -9.60 -6.51
N ALA A 127 -0.18 -8.71 -6.38
CA ALA A 127 0.08 -7.66 -7.37
C ALA A 127 0.39 -8.24 -8.77
N GLN A 128 1.20 -9.31 -8.83
CA GLN A 128 1.45 -10.04 -10.07
C GLN A 128 0.19 -10.67 -10.66
N LEU A 129 -0.62 -11.36 -9.84
CA LEU A 129 -1.87 -11.99 -10.30
C LEU A 129 -2.85 -10.95 -10.84
N ILE A 130 -3.00 -9.82 -10.15
CA ILE A 130 -3.82 -8.71 -10.64
C ILE A 130 -3.22 -8.15 -11.94
N GLY A 131 -1.90 -8.09 -12.06
CA GLY A 131 -1.20 -7.70 -13.28
C GLY A 131 -1.49 -8.60 -14.50
N TYR A 132 -1.92 -9.84 -14.31
CA TYR A 132 -2.39 -10.73 -15.37
C TYR A 132 -3.88 -10.57 -15.68
N ALA A 133 -4.63 -9.81 -14.88
CA ALA A 133 -6.04 -9.57 -15.14
C ALA A 133 -6.20 -8.72 -16.41
N GLU A 134 -6.87 -9.25 -17.42
CA GLU A 134 -7.20 -8.51 -18.64
C GLU A 134 -8.37 -7.56 -18.42
N ARG A 135 -9.26 -7.92 -17.51
CA ARG A 135 -10.48 -7.18 -17.15
C ARG A 135 -10.85 -7.43 -15.71
N ALA A 136 -11.27 -6.38 -15.00
CA ALA A 136 -11.90 -6.46 -13.70
C ALA A 136 -13.19 -5.64 -13.69
N ALA A 137 -14.26 -6.15 -13.09
CA ALA A 137 -15.52 -5.44 -12.91
C ALA A 137 -15.96 -5.55 -11.45
N PHE A 138 -16.30 -4.41 -10.85
CA PHE A 138 -16.77 -4.29 -9.48
C PHE A 138 -18.10 -3.57 -9.47
N HIS A 139 -18.96 -3.93 -8.54
CA HIS A 139 -20.20 -3.24 -8.30
C HIS A 139 -20.31 -2.90 -6.82
N PHE A 140 -20.33 -1.62 -6.50
CA PHE A 140 -20.51 -1.13 -5.14
C PHE A 140 -21.93 -0.62 -4.97
N SER A 141 -22.59 -0.99 -3.87
CA SER A 141 -23.85 -0.42 -3.42
C SER A 141 -23.61 0.14 -2.02
N LEU A 142 -23.64 1.45 -1.90
CA LEU A 142 -23.26 2.16 -0.68
C LEU A 142 -24.47 2.89 -0.12
N ASP A 143 -24.55 2.94 1.20
CA ASP A 143 -25.43 3.84 1.90
C ASP A 143 -24.99 5.30 1.67
N ASN A 144 -25.91 6.24 1.90
CA ASN A 144 -25.67 7.66 1.67
C ASN A 144 -24.83 8.27 2.81
N ASP A 145 -23.64 7.76 3.03
CA ASP A 145 -22.72 8.17 4.06
C ASP A 145 -21.51 8.90 3.45
N PRO A 146 -21.30 10.20 3.74
CA PRO A 146 -20.17 10.96 3.25
C PRO A 146 -18.81 10.43 3.72
N GLU A 147 -18.74 9.74 4.87
CA GLU A 147 -17.50 9.19 5.41
C GLU A 147 -16.94 8.03 4.55
N LEU A 148 -17.79 7.44 3.70
CA LEU A 148 -17.36 6.37 2.77
C LEU A 148 -16.74 6.90 1.47
N ILE A 149 -16.81 8.20 1.19
CA ILE A 149 -16.31 8.78 -0.08
C ILE A 149 -14.79 8.62 -0.18
N GLU A 150 -14.05 9.11 0.80
CA GLU A 150 -12.58 9.08 0.80
C GLU A 150 -12.03 7.64 0.76
N PRO A 151 -12.44 6.71 1.64
CA PRO A 151 -12.02 5.31 1.58
C PRO A 151 -12.35 4.62 0.24
N LEU A 152 -13.48 4.96 -0.38
CA LEU A 152 -13.84 4.39 -1.67
C LEU A 152 -12.98 4.93 -2.80
N VAL A 153 -12.66 6.23 -2.80
CA VAL A 153 -11.74 6.83 -3.78
C VAL A 153 -10.38 6.16 -3.68
N ASP A 154 -9.85 5.98 -2.48
CA ASP A 154 -8.57 5.31 -2.24
C ASP A 154 -8.59 3.86 -2.74
N LEU A 155 -9.65 3.11 -2.45
CA LEU A 155 -9.82 1.74 -2.93
C LEU A 155 -9.84 1.68 -4.46
N ILE A 156 -10.59 2.57 -5.11
CA ILE A 156 -10.67 2.65 -6.58
C ILE A 156 -9.29 3.01 -7.16
N GLN A 157 -8.57 3.96 -6.56
CA GLN A 157 -7.22 4.34 -6.97
C GLN A 157 -6.25 3.15 -6.87
N GLN A 158 -6.32 2.39 -5.80
CA GLN A 158 -5.52 1.18 -5.62
C GLN A 158 -5.84 0.11 -6.69
N MET A 159 -7.11 -0.10 -6.99
CA MET A 159 -7.54 -1.01 -8.05
C MET A 159 -7.03 -0.57 -9.42
N ILE A 160 -7.12 0.73 -9.73
CA ILE A 160 -6.63 1.29 -11.00
C ILE A 160 -5.13 1.11 -11.12
N ARG A 161 -4.34 1.41 -10.08
CA ARG A 161 -2.88 1.20 -10.08
C ARG A 161 -2.50 -0.25 -10.38
N ASN A 162 -3.25 -1.19 -9.84
CA ASN A 162 -2.93 -2.61 -9.98
C ASN A 162 -3.30 -3.20 -11.35
N VAL A 163 -4.32 -2.63 -12.03
CA VAL A 163 -4.84 -3.16 -13.30
C VAL A 163 -4.39 -2.33 -14.50
N CYS A 164 -4.23 -1.02 -14.33
CA CYS A 164 -3.96 -0.07 -15.40
C CYS A 164 -2.59 0.58 -15.21
N GLU A 165 -1.77 0.58 -16.26
CA GLU A 165 -0.56 1.40 -16.29
C GLU A 165 -0.97 2.86 -16.58
N ILE A 166 -1.14 3.67 -15.55
CA ILE A 166 -1.44 5.10 -15.64
C ILE A 166 -0.34 5.91 -14.96
N ASP A 167 -0.04 7.10 -15.50
CA ASP A 167 0.93 8.00 -14.90
C ASP A 167 0.34 8.74 -13.67
N GLU A 168 1.22 9.36 -12.87
CA GLU A 168 0.81 10.08 -11.65
C GLU A 168 -0.18 11.21 -11.93
N THR A 169 -0.08 11.87 -13.08
CA THR A 169 -0.98 12.96 -13.47
C THR A 169 -2.37 12.42 -13.80
N GLU A 170 -2.46 11.31 -14.51
CA GLU A 170 -3.72 10.62 -14.78
C GLU A 170 -4.34 10.07 -13.49
N GLN A 171 -3.53 9.56 -12.57
CA GLN A 171 -3.98 9.12 -11.24
C GLN A 171 -4.65 10.26 -10.47
N LEU A 172 -3.95 11.40 -10.34
CA LEU A 172 -4.48 12.54 -9.60
C LEU A 172 -5.77 13.08 -10.22
N ARG A 173 -5.81 13.22 -11.55
CA ARG A 173 -7.03 13.64 -12.26
C ARG A 173 -8.19 12.69 -12.03
N THR A 174 -7.92 11.39 -12.01
CA THR A 174 -8.92 10.36 -11.76
C THR A 174 -9.43 10.42 -10.33
N ALA A 175 -8.56 10.62 -9.33
CA ALA A 175 -8.95 10.77 -7.93
C ALA A 175 -9.89 11.97 -7.73
N VAL A 176 -9.50 13.15 -8.22
CA VAL A 176 -10.31 14.37 -8.12
C VAL A 176 -11.67 14.20 -8.80
N ALA A 177 -11.69 13.53 -9.95
CA ALA A 177 -12.93 13.30 -10.67
C ALA A 177 -13.86 12.33 -9.93
N TRP A 178 -13.33 11.27 -9.30
CA TRP A 178 -14.08 10.36 -8.46
C TRP A 178 -14.64 11.04 -7.22
N GLU A 179 -13.81 11.76 -6.51
CA GLU A 179 -14.23 12.50 -5.32
C GLU A 179 -15.38 13.47 -5.64
N ALA A 180 -15.22 14.25 -6.71
CA ALA A 180 -16.26 15.19 -7.15
C ALA A 180 -17.55 14.48 -7.57
N ALA A 181 -17.46 13.34 -8.28
CA ALA A 181 -18.61 12.58 -8.71
C ALA A 181 -19.35 11.93 -7.53
N LEU A 182 -18.63 11.33 -6.59
CA LEU A 182 -19.19 10.71 -5.38
C LEU A 182 -19.79 11.74 -4.45
N THR A 183 -19.11 12.86 -4.22
CA THR A 183 -19.60 13.99 -3.43
C THR A 183 -20.92 14.51 -4.02
N ASN A 184 -20.99 14.71 -5.35
CA ASN A 184 -22.22 15.10 -5.99
C ASN A 184 -23.33 14.03 -5.86
N ALA A 185 -22.96 12.75 -5.92
CA ALA A 185 -23.90 11.64 -5.75
C ALA A 185 -24.52 11.65 -4.36
N VAL A 186 -23.69 11.69 -3.32
CA VAL A 186 -24.12 11.64 -1.93
C VAL A 186 -24.89 12.90 -1.54
N TYR A 187 -24.37 14.09 -1.82
CA TYR A 187 -24.98 15.36 -1.37
C TYR A 187 -26.12 15.89 -2.25
N ARG A 188 -26.10 15.64 -3.56
CA ARG A 188 -27.10 16.16 -4.47
C ARG A 188 -28.08 15.12 -5.01
N GLY A 189 -27.66 13.84 -5.07
CA GLY A 189 -28.51 12.75 -5.54
C GLY A 189 -29.55 12.32 -4.51
N ASN A 190 -29.25 12.40 -3.21
CA ASN A 190 -30.07 11.86 -2.13
C ASN A 190 -30.59 12.88 -1.13
N LEU A 191 -30.09 14.11 -1.12
CA LEU A 191 -30.73 15.19 -0.38
C LEU A 191 -31.88 15.72 -1.23
N GLU A 192 -33.13 15.33 -0.90
CA GLU A 192 -34.34 16.03 -1.30
C GLU A 192 -34.24 17.47 -0.78
N ILE A 193 -33.59 18.34 -1.53
CA ILE A 193 -33.81 19.77 -1.37
C ILE A 193 -35.19 20.00 -1.97
N SER A 194 -36.20 20.00 -1.12
CA SER A 194 -37.58 20.39 -1.41
C SER A 194 -37.57 21.83 -1.91
N GLY A 195 -37.62 22.02 -3.20
CA GLY A 195 -37.72 23.29 -3.89
C GLY A 195 -38.11 23.03 -5.33
N THR A 196 -39.39 22.95 -5.56
CA THR A 196 -40.08 23.16 -6.86
C THR A 196 -39.19 23.28 -8.10
N ALA A 197 -38.54 22.21 -8.46
CA ALA A 197 -38.07 21.93 -9.81
C ALA A 197 -38.05 20.42 -9.97
N ARG A 198 -39.02 19.88 -10.67
CA ARG A 198 -38.92 18.60 -11.35
C ARG A 198 -37.72 18.69 -12.29
N MET A 199 -36.52 18.61 -11.76
CA MET A 199 -35.39 18.24 -12.56
C MET A 199 -35.57 16.76 -12.89
N GLN A 200 -36.05 16.48 -14.10
CA GLN A 200 -35.74 15.23 -14.74
C GLN A 200 -34.25 15.00 -14.50
N ILE A 201 -33.97 14.02 -13.67
CA ILE A 201 -32.60 13.48 -13.52
C ILE A 201 -32.41 12.72 -14.84
N GLU A 202 -32.04 13.47 -15.88
CA GLU A 202 -31.38 12.87 -17.02
C GLU A 202 -30.21 12.09 -16.46
N ARG A 203 -30.17 10.81 -16.81
CA ARG A 203 -29.03 9.92 -16.56
C ARG A 203 -27.76 10.68 -16.98
N ARG A 204 -27.16 11.40 -16.08
CA ARG A 204 -25.81 11.92 -16.31
C ARG A 204 -24.85 10.77 -16.05
N GLU A 205 -24.61 10.00 -17.10
CA GLU A 205 -23.46 9.14 -17.18
C GLU A 205 -22.23 10.04 -17.19
N PHE A 206 -21.60 10.17 -16.04
CA PHE A 206 -20.25 10.66 -15.98
C PHE A 206 -19.33 9.55 -16.47
N ALA A 207 -19.15 9.46 -17.77
CA ALA A 207 -18.11 8.63 -18.36
C ALA A 207 -16.82 9.43 -18.35
N LEU A 208 -15.98 9.24 -17.36
CA LEU A 208 -14.57 9.63 -17.46
C LEU A 208 -13.92 8.66 -18.44
N LYS A 209 -13.68 9.14 -19.64
CA LYS A 209 -12.99 8.41 -20.68
C LYS A 209 -11.47 8.63 -20.52
N SER A 210 -10.84 7.95 -19.56
CA SER A 210 -9.45 7.66 -19.73
C SER A 210 -9.31 6.49 -20.72
N ASN A 211 -8.17 6.41 -21.40
CA ASN A 211 -7.97 5.39 -22.43
C ASN A 211 -8.02 3.93 -21.93
N ARG A 212 -8.20 3.69 -20.61
CA ARG A 212 -8.06 2.38 -19.96
C ARG A 212 -9.06 2.11 -18.83
N ALA A 213 -9.81 3.10 -18.35
CA ALA A 213 -10.85 2.93 -17.33
C ALA A 213 -12.13 3.63 -17.73
N ALA A 214 -13.27 2.95 -17.66
CA ALA A 214 -14.60 3.54 -17.82
C ALA A 214 -15.46 3.15 -16.63
N PHE A 215 -16.24 4.08 -16.19
CA PHE A 215 -17.19 3.87 -15.12
C PHE A 215 -18.42 4.72 -15.34
N ALA A 216 -19.53 4.22 -14.86
CA ALA A 216 -20.79 4.92 -14.84
C ALA A 216 -21.31 4.95 -13.40
N LEU A 217 -21.81 6.09 -12.97
CA LEU A 217 -22.53 6.25 -11.71
C LEU A 217 -24.03 6.13 -12.01
N LYS A 218 -24.70 5.16 -11.40
CA LYS A 218 -26.15 5.01 -11.44
C LYS A 218 -26.73 5.40 -10.08
N TYR A 219 -27.60 6.39 -10.07
CA TYR A 219 -28.35 6.79 -8.88
C TYR A 219 -29.64 5.99 -8.79
N GLN A 220 -29.93 5.45 -7.62
CA GLN A 220 -31.25 4.90 -7.32
C GLN A 220 -31.96 5.82 -6.33
N THR A 221 -33.24 6.05 -6.55
CA THR A 221 -34.12 6.88 -5.70
C THR A 221 -34.34 6.34 -4.29
N THR A 222 -33.68 5.26 -3.93
CA THR A 222 -33.81 4.55 -2.65
C THR A 222 -32.75 4.94 -1.60
N GLY A 223 -31.99 6.02 -1.80
CA GLY A 223 -30.96 6.43 -0.84
C GLY A 223 -29.64 5.66 -0.97
N GLN A 224 -29.44 4.89 -2.02
CA GLN A 224 -28.20 4.16 -2.28
C GLN A 224 -27.54 4.61 -3.58
N VAL A 225 -26.20 4.67 -3.56
CA VAL A 225 -25.37 4.94 -4.74
C VAL A 225 -24.83 3.64 -5.30
N SER A 226 -25.15 3.34 -6.55
CA SER A 226 -24.67 2.16 -7.27
C SER A 226 -23.56 2.56 -8.24
N ILE A 227 -22.40 1.93 -8.11
CA ILE A 227 -21.19 2.26 -8.87
C ILE A 227 -20.68 1.01 -9.59
N PRO A 228 -21.06 0.77 -10.84
CA PRO A 228 -20.39 -0.22 -11.67
C PRO A 228 -19.04 0.34 -12.12
N LEU A 229 -17.95 -0.31 -11.70
CA LEU A 229 -16.58 -0.01 -12.09
C LEU A 229 -16.08 -1.10 -13.03
N SER A 230 -15.65 -0.74 -14.23
CA SER A 230 -15.02 -1.66 -15.17
C SER A 230 -13.63 -1.16 -15.55
N LEU A 231 -12.63 -2.01 -15.35
CA LEU A 231 -11.23 -1.74 -15.63
C LEU A 231 -10.73 -2.71 -16.72
N ALA A 232 -10.00 -2.20 -17.71
CA ALA A 232 -9.43 -3.02 -18.76
C ALA A 232 -7.99 -2.59 -19.11
N ARG A 233 -7.11 -3.57 -19.34
CA ARG A 233 -5.69 -3.35 -19.61
C ARG A 233 -5.41 -2.79 -21.02
N THR A 234 -6.29 -3.03 -21.98
CA THR A 234 -6.09 -2.60 -23.38
C THR A 234 -7.29 -1.86 -23.95
N LYS A 235 -7.01 -0.83 -24.79
CA LYS A 235 -8.01 0.05 -25.40
C LYS A 235 -9.05 -0.65 -26.29
N ARG A 236 -8.72 -1.76 -26.93
CA ARG A 236 -9.52 -2.31 -28.04
C ARG A 236 -10.72 -3.14 -27.60
N ARG A 237 -10.70 -3.77 -26.42
CA ARG A 237 -11.80 -4.61 -25.91
C ARG A 237 -12.75 -3.90 -24.95
N PHE A 238 -12.46 -2.66 -24.65
CA PHE A 238 -13.19 -1.92 -23.63
C PHE A 238 -14.58 -1.46 -24.10
N TRP A 239 -14.68 -1.02 -25.34
CA TRP A 239 -15.91 -0.48 -25.91
C TRP A 239 -17.00 -1.53 -26.17
N GLU A 240 -16.59 -2.74 -26.60
CA GLU A 240 -17.52 -3.85 -26.86
C GLU A 240 -18.23 -4.32 -25.56
N ALA A 241 -17.56 -4.19 -24.41
CA ALA A 241 -18.08 -4.66 -23.14
C ALA A 241 -18.89 -3.62 -22.34
N ALA A 242 -18.72 -2.34 -22.62
CA ALA A 242 -19.51 -1.28 -22.02
C ALA A 242 -20.92 -1.19 -22.68
N GLU A 243 -21.04 -1.58 -23.94
CA GLU A 243 -22.30 -1.64 -24.67
C GLU A 243 -23.17 -2.83 -24.25
N GLU A 244 -22.59 -3.97 -23.85
CA GLU A 244 -23.32 -5.16 -23.37
C GLU A 244 -23.84 -5.02 -21.93
N SER A 245 -23.38 -4.01 -21.16
CA SER A 245 -23.75 -3.81 -19.75
C SER A 245 -24.73 -2.65 -19.54
N CYS A 246 -25.19 -2.00 -20.60
CA CYS A 246 -26.31 -1.05 -20.66
C CYS A 246 -27.57 -1.74 -21.14
#